data_d686c6558f643603ae62e4e1350f4ac8
#
_entry.id   d686c6558f643603ae62e4e1350f4ac8
#
_cell.length_a   1.000
_cell.length_b   1.000
_cell.length_c   1.000
_cell.angle_alpha   90.00
_cell.angle_beta   90.00
_cell.angle_gamma   90.00
#
_symmetry.space_group_name_H-M   'P 1'
#
loop_
_entity.id
_entity.type
_entity.pdbx_description
1 polymer ?
#
loop_
_entity_poly.entity_id
_entity_poly.type
_entity_poly.pdbx_seq_one_letter_code
_entity_poly.pdbx_strand_id
1 'polypeptide(L)'
;MTNDNGVDTDLRRAADREILKDTLILHELPAWRKSRKRKPLSVSKYYFFDVGVVAALQGREFRPGTPEFGEAFETVLFHELVTYHDYVSGDALSYWRSTSGFEVDFVIGDHTAVEAKAKENVSPQDLKSLVALGEEGRMRSLVCASLEPRRRRVGEITILSWRDFLDALWGGKFKA
;
A
#
# COMPACT_ATOMS: atom_id res chain seq x y z
N MET A 1 -27.71 -30.77 -11.69
CA MET A 1 -27.09 -29.78 -12.59
C MET A 1 -26.11 -28.98 -11.75
N THR A 2 -24.87 -29.38 -11.73
CA THR A 2 -23.78 -28.73 -10.96
C THR A 2 -23.36 -27.46 -11.68
N ASN A 3 -23.26 -26.39 -10.93
CA ASN A 3 -22.91 -25.03 -11.37
C ASN A 3 -21.42 -24.97 -11.77
N ASP A 4 -21.08 -25.44 -12.96
CA ASP A 4 -19.70 -25.52 -13.49
C ASP A 4 -19.12 -24.13 -13.89
N ASN A 5 -20.01 -23.10 -13.98
CA ASN A 5 -19.61 -21.79 -14.49
C ASN A 5 -18.77 -20.96 -13.50
N GLY A 6 -18.81 -21.23 -12.21
CA GLY A 6 -18.07 -20.47 -11.19
C GLY A 6 -16.58 -20.86 -11.13
N VAL A 7 -16.30 -22.15 -11.16
CA VAL A 7 -14.93 -22.68 -11.06
C VAL A 7 -14.11 -22.31 -12.29
N ASP A 8 -14.69 -22.40 -13.49
CA ASP A 8 -14.01 -22.02 -14.75
C ASP A 8 -13.69 -20.51 -14.80
N THR A 9 -14.59 -19.66 -14.28
CA THR A 9 -14.36 -18.21 -14.22
C THR A 9 -13.22 -17.85 -13.25
N ASP A 10 -13.12 -18.52 -12.12
CA ASP A 10 -12.07 -18.24 -11.13
C ASP A 10 -10.70 -18.76 -11.61
N LEU A 11 -10.65 -19.90 -12.30
CA LEU A 11 -9.44 -20.41 -12.93
C LEU A 11 -8.95 -19.50 -14.06
N ARG A 12 -9.84 -18.98 -14.90
CA ARG A 12 -9.49 -18.00 -15.94
C ARG A 12 -8.94 -16.71 -15.33
N ARG A 13 -9.62 -16.14 -14.34
CA ARG A 13 -9.15 -14.95 -13.62
C ARG A 13 -7.77 -15.15 -12.95
N ALA A 14 -7.48 -16.35 -12.47
CA ALA A 14 -6.17 -16.69 -11.94
C ALA A 14 -5.11 -16.73 -13.04
N ALA A 15 -5.39 -17.40 -14.18
CA ALA A 15 -4.50 -17.46 -15.33
C ALA A 15 -4.25 -16.06 -15.94
N ASP A 16 -5.30 -15.24 -16.08
CA ASP A 16 -5.19 -13.86 -16.56
C ASP A 16 -4.28 -13.02 -15.66
N ARG A 17 -4.38 -13.17 -14.33
CA ARG A 17 -3.49 -12.49 -13.38
C ARG A 17 -2.02 -12.91 -13.54
N GLU A 18 -1.75 -14.19 -13.72
CA GLU A 18 -0.37 -14.67 -13.93
C GLU A 18 0.21 -14.09 -15.23
N ILE A 19 -0.56 -14.06 -16.33
CA ILE A 19 -0.13 -13.43 -17.58
C ILE A 19 0.21 -11.94 -17.37
N LEU A 20 -0.66 -11.20 -16.65
CA LEU A 20 -0.43 -9.81 -16.36
C LEU A 20 0.78 -9.57 -15.45
N LYS A 21 1.08 -10.49 -14.54
CA LYS A 21 2.29 -10.46 -13.71
C LYS A 21 3.54 -10.77 -14.53
N ASP A 22 3.51 -11.81 -15.34
CA ASP A 22 4.64 -12.23 -16.19
C ASP A 22 5.00 -11.15 -17.23
N THR A 23 4.02 -10.38 -17.66
CA THR A 23 4.20 -9.23 -18.56
C THR A 23 4.50 -7.91 -17.85
N LEU A 24 4.65 -7.92 -16.53
CA LEU A 24 4.92 -6.75 -15.67
C LEU A 24 3.83 -5.65 -15.75
N ILE A 25 2.64 -6.00 -16.21
CA ILE A 25 1.48 -5.10 -16.24
C ILE A 25 0.83 -5.00 -14.85
N LEU A 26 0.91 -6.09 -14.08
CA LEU A 26 0.33 -6.20 -12.75
C LEU A 26 1.41 -6.59 -11.74
N HIS A 27 1.54 -5.80 -10.69
CA HIS A 27 2.45 -6.08 -9.58
C HIS A 27 1.66 -6.62 -8.39
N GLU A 28 2.16 -7.71 -7.81
CA GLU A 28 1.58 -8.32 -6.61
C GLU A 28 2.26 -7.79 -5.36
N LEU A 29 1.47 -7.32 -4.40
CA LEU A 29 1.91 -6.94 -3.07
C LEU A 29 1.39 -7.97 -2.05
N PRO A 30 2.25 -8.81 -1.48
CA PRO A 30 1.84 -9.85 -0.54
C PRO A 30 1.42 -9.27 0.81
N ALA A 31 0.61 -10.03 1.54
CA ALA A 31 0.21 -9.66 2.89
C ALA A 31 1.32 -9.93 3.91
N TRP A 32 1.58 -8.97 4.80
CA TRP A 32 2.41 -9.14 5.99
C TRP A 32 1.69 -10.01 7.02
N ARG A 33 2.29 -11.14 7.39
CA ARG A 33 1.63 -12.18 8.21
C ARG A 33 2.16 -12.32 9.63
N LYS A 34 3.09 -11.45 10.05
CA LYS A 34 3.77 -11.58 11.35
C LYS A 34 3.02 -10.91 12.51
N SER A 35 1.76 -10.55 12.31
CA SER A 35 0.86 -10.01 13.33
C SER A 35 0.64 -11.02 14.47
N ARG A 36 0.65 -10.54 15.70
CA ARG A 36 0.49 -11.39 16.91
C ARG A 36 -0.83 -11.18 17.62
N LYS A 37 -1.33 -9.94 17.63
CA LYS A 37 -2.55 -9.56 18.36
C LYS A 37 -3.80 -9.66 17.48
N ARG A 38 -3.65 -9.41 16.18
CA ARG A 38 -4.76 -9.42 15.22
C ARG A 38 -4.47 -10.43 14.12
N LYS A 39 -5.45 -11.28 13.81
CA LYS A 39 -5.32 -12.26 12.74
C LYS A 39 -5.18 -11.55 11.39
N PRO A 40 -4.05 -11.72 10.66
CA PRO A 40 -3.88 -11.10 9.36
C PRO A 40 -4.67 -11.85 8.29
N LEU A 41 -5.12 -11.12 7.26
CA LEU A 41 -5.58 -11.71 6.01
C LEU A 41 -4.37 -12.08 5.14
N SER A 42 -4.56 -13.06 4.26
CA SER A 42 -3.48 -13.62 3.43
C SER A 42 -3.64 -13.35 1.94
N VAL A 43 -4.67 -12.61 1.54
CA VAL A 43 -4.92 -12.26 0.13
C VAL A 43 -3.96 -11.15 -0.28
N SER A 44 -3.34 -11.24 -1.46
CA SER A 44 -2.47 -10.19 -1.97
C SER A 44 -3.26 -8.99 -2.51
N LYS A 45 -2.66 -7.79 -2.46
CA LYS A 45 -3.08 -6.62 -3.25
C LYS A 45 -2.41 -6.66 -4.62
N TYR A 46 -3.00 -5.95 -5.58
CA TYR A 46 -2.47 -5.85 -6.93
C TYR A 46 -2.49 -4.41 -7.41
N TYR A 47 -1.40 -3.98 -8.04
CA TYR A 47 -1.24 -2.65 -8.60
C TYR A 47 -0.89 -2.74 -10.07
N PHE A 48 -1.52 -1.93 -10.91
CA PHE A 48 -1.13 -1.79 -12.30
C PHE A 48 0.16 -0.97 -12.43
N PHE A 49 0.92 -1.25 -13.48
CA PHE A 49 2.20 -0.60 -13.74
C PHE A 49 2.11 0.92 -13.99
N ASP A 50 0.94 1.43 -14.37
CA ASP A 50 0.74 2.85 -14.69
C ASP A 50 -0.69 3.29 -14.40
N VAL A 51 -0.83 4.37 -13.62
CA VAL A 51 -2.14 4.93 -13.24
C VAL A 51 -2.85 5.62 -14.42
N GLY A 52 -2.10 6.20 -15.36
CA GLY A 52 -2.66 6.86 -16.55
C GLY A 52 -3.29 5.85 -17.49
N VAL A 53 -2.67 4.67 -17.65
CA VAL A 53 -3.25 3.57 -18.43
C VAL A 53 -4.54 3.08 -17.80
N VAL A 54 -4.58 2.92 -16.48
CA VAL A 54 -5.81 2.53 -15.75
C VAL A 54 -6.90 3.58 -15.96
N ALA A 55 -6.58 4.87 -15.83
CA ALA A 55 -7.52 5.96 -16.06
C ALA A 55 -8.09 5.93 -17.48
N ALA A 56 -7.23 5.78 -18.48
CA ALA A 56 -7.63 5.72 -19.88
C ALA A 56 -8.55 4.52 -20.18
N LEU A 57 -8.20 3.34 -19.69
CA LEU A 57 -8.99 2.13 -19.89
C LEU A 57 -10.37 2.17 -19.18
N GLN A 58 -10.44 2.85 -18.03
CA GLN A 58 -11.68 2.96 -17.25
C GLN A 58 -12.49 4.22 -17.57
N GLY A 59 -11.98 5.13 -18.40
CA GLY A 59 -12.60 6.42 -18.68
C GLY A 59 -12.74 7.29 -17.43
N ARG A 60 -11.80 7.19 -16.48
CA ARG A 60 -11.82 7.92 -15.21
C ARG A 60 -10.85 9.09 -15.22
N GLU A 61 -11.19 10.13 -14.47
CA GLU A 61 -10.31 11.27 -14.23
C GLU A 61 -9.89 11.27 -12.75
N PHE A 62 -8.60 11.55 -12.51
CA PHE A 62 -8.07 11.72 -11.16
C PHE A 62 -8.27 13.16 -10.71
N ARG A 63 -9.33 13.41 -9.96
CA ARG A 63 -9.60 14.73 -9.37
C ARG A 63 -9.26 14.72 -7.88
N PRO A 64 -8.52 15.70 -7.36
CA PRO A 64 -8.26 15.80 -5.93
C PRO A 64 -9.54 15.69 -5.10
N GLY A 65 -9.47 14.92 -4.02
CA GLY A 65 -10.61 14.66 -3.12
C GLY A 65 -11.53 13.53 -3.55
N THR A 66 -11.28 12.86 -4.67
CA THR A 66 -12.04 11.67 -5.09
C THR A 66 -11.35 10.37 -4.65
N PRO A 67 -12.10 9.26 -4.50
CA PRO A 67 -11.51 7.94 -4.22
C PRO A 67 -10.49 7.52 -5.27
N GLU A 68 -10.76 7.78 -6.55
CA GLU A 68 -9.87 7.45 -7.67
C GLU A 68 -8.52 8.16 -7.56
N PHE A 69 -8.52 9.41 -7.11
CA PHE A 69 -7.28 10.15 -6.84
C PHE A 69 -6.52 9.53 -5.66
N GLY A 70 -7.23 9.05 -4.63
CA GLY A 70 -6.64 8.32 -3.52
C GLY A 70 -5.96 7.03 -3.97
N GLU A 71 -6.63 6.23 -4.79
CA GLU A 71 -6.08 4.99 -5.37
C GLU A 71 -4.86 5.27 -6.25
N ALA A 72 -4.92 6.33 -7.08
CA ALA A 72 -3.78 6.74 -7.90
C ALA A 72 -2.58 7.19 -7.06
N PHE A 73 -2.82 7.96 -6.00
CA PHE A 73 -1.78 8.39 -5.06
C PHE A 73 -1.10 7.21 -4.37
N GLU A 74 -1.88 6.24 -3.88
CA GLU A 74 -1.37 5.00 -3.30
C GLU A 74 -0.53 4.22 -4.33
N THR A 75 -1.00 4.09 -5.58
CA THR A 75 -0.29 3.39 -6.64
C THR A 75 1.04 4.07 -6.99
N VAL A 76 1.10 5.40 -7.04
CA VAL A 76 2.36 6.14 -7.26
C VAL A 76 3.35 5.85 -6.14
N LEU A 77 2.92 5.88 -4.88
CA LEU A 77 3.79 5.55 -3.75
C LEU A 77 4.23 4.07 -3.77
N PHE A 78 3.35 3.17 -4.21
CA PHE A 78 3.69 1.77 -4.42
C PHE A 78 4.86 1.62 -5.41
N HIS A 79 4.81 2.29 -6.56
CA HIS A 79 5.88 2.22 -7.56
C HIS A 79 7.21 2.76 -7.04
N GLU A 80 7.21 3.85 -6.30
CA GLU A 80 8.41 4.38 -5.66
C GLU A 80 8.99 3.37 -4.64
N LEU A 81 8.13 2.72 -3.85
CA LEU A 81 8.53 1.72 -2.86
C LEU A 81 9.10 0.45 -3.52
N VAL A 82 8.49 -0.05 -4.60
CA VAL A 82 9.00 -1.20 -5.37
C VAL A 82 10.34 -0.86 -5.99
N THR A 83 10.47 0.32 -6.62
CA THR A 83 11.72 0.76 -7.22
C THR A 83 12.82 0.87 -6.16
N TYR A 84 12.50 1.45 -5.00
CA TYR A 84 13.44 1.53 -3.87
C TYR A 84 13.83 0.14 -3.34
N HIS A 85 12.87 -0.79 -3.24
CA HIS A 85 13.12 -2.17 -2.87
C HIS A 85 14.12 -2.82 -3.82
N ASP A 86 13.86 -2.74 -5.12
CA ASP A 86 14.63 -3.44 -6.15
C ASP A 86 16.06 -2.90 -6.30
N TYR A 87 16.24 -1.59 -6.15
CA TYR A 87 17.54 -0.95 -6.44
C TYR A 87 18.37 -0.59 -5.19
N VAL A 88 17.76 -0.49 -4.00
CA VAL A 88 18.43 0.08 -2.83
C VAL A 88 18.36 -0.78 -1.58
N SER A 89 17.15 -1.17 -1.12
CA SER A 89 17.02 -1.77 0.20
C SER A 89 17.08 -3.29 0.19
N GLY A 90 16.43 -3.93 -0.76
CA GLY A 90 16.20 -5.38 -0.76
C GLY A 90 15.26 -5.87 0.35
N ASP A 91 14.72 -4.96 1.18
CA ASP A 91 13.76 -5.30 2.24
C ASP A 91 12.42 -5.74 1.62
N ALA A 92 11.83 -6.82 2.12
CA ALA A 92 10.55 -7.29 1.63
C ALA A 92 9.48 -6.18 1.73
N LEU A 93 8.75 -5.94 0.64
CA LEU A 93 7.60 -5.06 0.61
C LEU A 93 6.31 -5.88 0.74
N SER A 94 5.41 -5.45 1.60
CA SER A 94 4.12 -6.10 1.85
C SER A 94 3.08 -5.07 2.30
N TYR A 95 1.83 -5.49 2.48
CA TYR A 95 0.79 -4.67 3.13
C TYR A 95 0.22 -5.44 4.33
N TRP A 96 -0.46 -4.76 5.22
CA TRP A 96 -1.12 -5.42 6.34
C TRP A 96 -2.61 -5.19 6.34
N ARG A 97 -3.37 -6.29 6.50
CA ARG A 97 -4.81 -6.22 6.70
C ARG A 97 -5.22 -7.26 7.74
N SER A 98 -6.04 -6.84 8.70
CA SER A 98 -6.59 -7.72 9.74
C SER A 98 -8.02 -8.14 9.42
N THR A 99 -8.44 -9.26 10.02
CA THR A 99 -9.84 -9.72 9.97
C THR A 99 -10.80 -8.75 10.67
N SER A 100 -10.30 -7.84 11.51
CA SER A 100 -11.08 -6.79 12.18
C SER A 100 -11.21 -5.50 11.37
N GLY A 101 -10.78 -5.51 10.10
CA GLY A 101 -11.01 -4.40 9.15
C GLY A 101 -9.95 -3.29 9.17
N PHE A 102 -8.85 -3.44 9.93
CA PHE A 102 -7.72 -2.52 9.81
C PHE A 102 -6.86 -2.88 8.61
N GLU A 103 -6.37 -1.87 7.90
CA GLU A 103 -5.48 -2.03 6.76
C GLU A 103 -4.42 -0.92 6.76
N VAL A 104 -3.15 -1.30 6.55
CA VAL A 104 -2.01 -0.40 6.32
C VAL A 104 -1.46 -0.70 4.94
N ASP A 105 -1.29 0.33 4.13
CA ASP A 105 -1.01 0.20 2.71
C ASP A 105 0.33 -0.46 2.42
N PHE A 106 1.38 -0.12 3.17
CA PHE A 106 2.70 -0.70 2.96
C PHE A 106 3.43 -1.01 4.26
N VAL A 107 4.16 -2.12 4.24
CA VAL A 107 5.08 -2.54 5.30
C VAL A 107 6.43 -2.86 4.64
N ILE A 108 7.46 -2.11 5.03
CA ILE A 108 8.85 -2.30 4.55
C ILE A 108 9.56 -3.18 5.57
N GLY A 109 10.00 -4.35 5.15
CA GLY A 109 10.57 -5.36 6.03
C GLY A 109 9.62 -5.72 7.17
N ASP A 110 10.13 -5.71 8.39
CA ASP A 110 9.36 -5.91 9.62
C ASP A 110 9.41 -4.66 10.53
N HIS A 111 9.80 -3.51 10.00
CA HIS A 111 10.21 -2.37 10.81
C HIS A 111 9.53 -1.04 10.48
N THR A 112 9.01 -0.85 9.27
CA THR A 112 8.39 0.42 8.87
C THR A 112 7.02 0.20 8.26
N ALA A 113 6.02 0.86 8.81
CA ALA A 113 4.65 0.87 8.30
C ALA A 113 4.36 2.23 7.65
N VAL A 114 3.78 2.21 6.46
CA VAL A 114 3.46 3.41 5.68
C VAL A 114 2.00 3.39 5.26
N GLU A 115 1.30 4.46 5.57
CA GLU A 115 -0.07 4.73 5.13
C GLU A 115 -0.06 5.84 4.10
N ALA A 116 -0.79 5.69 3.01
CA ALA A 116 -0.95 6.68 1.96
C ALA A 116 -2.28 7.43 2.12
N LYS A 117 -2.24 8.75 2.26
CA LYS A 117 -3.46 9.58 2.38
C LYS A 117 -3.40 10.77 1.44
N ALA A 118 -4.15 10.74 0.35
CA ALA A 118 -4.28 11.84 -0.60
C ALA A 118 -5.11 13.01 -0.02
N LYS A 119 -4.70 13.52 1.15
CA LYS A 119 -5.38 14.59 1.90
C LYS A 119 -4.40 15.65 2.37
N GLU A 120 -4.83 16.91 2.35
CA GLU A 120 -4.08 18.05 2.90
C GLU A 120 -4.26 18.19 4.42
N ASN A 121 -5.23 17.47 5.01
CA ASN A 121 -5.50 17.44 6.44
C ASN A 121 -5.80 16.00 6.86
N VAL A 122 -4.81 15.32 7.41
CA VAL A 122 -4.94 13.95 7.92
C VAL A 122 -5.56 14.00 9.32
N SER A 123 -6.68 13.32 9.51
CA SER A 123 -7.38 13.23 10.80
C SER A 123 -6.86 12.04 11.63
N PRO A 124 -7.10 12.02 12.95
CA PRO A 124 -6.80 10.85 13.78
C PRO A 124 -7.50 9.57 13.30
N GLN A 125 -8.67 9.70 12.67
CA GLN A 125 -9.42 8.61 12.09
C GLN A 125 -8.66 7.94 10.94
N ASP A 126 -7.95 8.72 10.12
CA ASP A 126 -7.14 8.22 9.00
C ASP A 126 -5.92 7.42 9.48
N LEU A 127 -5.52 7.56 10.74
CA LEU A 127 -4.32 6.94 11.32
C LEU A 127 -4.62 5.68 12.15
N LYS A 128 -5.89 5.29 12.31
CA LYS A 128 -6.29 4.16 13.17
C LYS A 128 -5.58 2.85 12.83
N SER A 129 -5.39 2.58 11.55
CA SER A 129 -4.75 1.35 11.09
C SER A 129 -3.26 1.33 11.45
N LEU A 130 -2.58 2.47 11.32
CA LEU A 130 -1.18 2.60 11.77
C LEU A 130 -1.06 2.40 13.28
N VAL A 131 -1.97 2.99 14.06
CA VAL A 131 -2.01 2.77 15.52
C VAL A 131 -2.19 1.28 15.82
N ALA A 132 -3.16 0.65 15.17
CA ALA A 132 -3.45 -0.77 15.37
C ALA A 132 -2.26 -1.68 15.00
N LEU A 133 -1.52 -1.36 13.94
CA LEU A 133 -0.31 -2.09 13.56
C LEU A 133 0.85 -1.79 14.53
N GLY A 134 0.97 -0.55 15.01
CA GLY A 134 1.97 -0.17 16.01
C GLY A 134 1.84 -0.96 17.32
N GLU A 135 0.60 -1.27 17.73
CA GLU A 135 0.33 -2.11 18.91
C GLU A 135 0.86 -3.55 18.80
N GLU A 136 1.15 -4.04 17.59
CA GLU A 136 1.83 -5.33 17.40
C GLU A 136 3.28 -5.33 17.92
N GLY A 137 3.85 -4.15 18.18
CA GLY A 137 5.15 -3.96 18.84
C GLY A 137 6.36 -4.34 17.98
N ARG A 138 6.20 -4.39 16.64
CA ARG A 138 7.28 -4.73 15.69
C ARG A 138 7.79 -3.55 14.89
N MET A 139 6.93 -2.57 14.65
CA MET A 139 7.28 -1.42 13.83
C MET A 139 8.14 -0.42 14.60
N ARG A 140 9.30 -0.07 14.04
CA ARG A 140 10.17 1.01 14.55
C ARG A 140 9.71 2.38 14.06
N SER A 141 9.08 2.41 12.87
CA SER A 141 8.60 3.63 12.23
C SER A 141 7.16 3.46 11.78
N LEU A 142 6.32 4.42 12.16
CA LEU A 142 4.94 4.56 11.68
C LEU A 142 4.85 5.88 10.92
N VAL A 143 4.57 5.82 9.62
CA VAL A 143 4.61 6.96 8.72
C VAL A 143 3.29 7.09 7.97
N CYS A 144 2.77 8.31 7.86
CA CYS A 144 1.71 8.64 6.94
C CYS A 144 2.26 9.59 5.87
N ALA A 145 2.30 9.14 4.62
CA ALA A 145 2.61 9.97 3.46
C ALA A 145 1.32 10.64 2.98
N SER A 146 1.33 11.99 2.87
CA SER A 146 0.12 12.75 2.60
C SER A 146 0.35 13.96 1.70
N LEU A 147 -0.71 14.70 1.40
CA LEU A 147 -0.63 16.00 0.73
C LEU A 147 -0.45 17.16 1.70
N GLU A 148 -0.33 16.91 3.01
CA GLU A 148 -0.03 17.97 3.98
C GLU A 148 1.31 18.64 3.64
N PRO A 149 1.38 19.99 3.64
CA PRO A 149 2.59 20.69 3.23
C PRO A 149 3.70 20.67 4.28
N ARG A 150 3.37 20.32 5.53
CA ARG A 150 4.31 20.37 6.66
C ARG A 150 4.33 19.08 7.44
N ARG A 151 5.55 18.63 7.75
CA ARG A 151 5.78 17.51 8.68
C ARG A 151 5.17 17.82 10.05
N ARG A 152 4.48 16.83 10.61
CA ARG A 152 4.03 16.84 12.00
C ARG A 152 3.99 15.45 12.61
N ARG A 153 3.72 15.36 13.89
CA ARG A 153 3.63 14.10 14.63
C ARG A 153 2.29 13.97 15.35
N VAL A 154 1.72 12.77 15.32
CA VAL A 154 0.52 12.41 16.09
C VAL A 154 0.83 11.13 16.85
N GLY A 155 1.08 11.23 18.16
CA GLY A 155 1.60 10.12 18.95
C GLY A 155 2.94 9.64 18.38
N GLU A 156 3.03 8.36 18.04
CA GLU A 156 4.23 7.75 17.45
C GLU A 156 4.29 7.87 15.92
N ILE A 157 3.21 8.34 15.29
CA ILE A 157 3.09 8.42 13.85
C ILE A 157 3.68 9.75 13.37
N THR A 158 4.58 9.68 12.39
CA THR A 158 5.08 10.84 11.67
C THR A 158 4.29 11.03 10.39
N ILE A 159 3.65 12.19 10.23
CA ILE A 159 3.00 12.59 9.00
C ILE A 159 4.00 13.41 8.20
N LEU A 160 4.22 13.02 6.94
CA LEU A 160 5.12 13.66 6.00
C LEU A 160 4.33 14.11 4.77
N SER A 161 4.76 15.21 4.15
CA SER A 161 4.39 15.43 2.77
C SER A 161 4.90 14.27 1.91
N TRP A 162 4.23 13.96 0.82
CA TRP A 162 4.68 12.90 -0.07
C TRP A 162 6.11 13.14 -0.60
N ARG A 163 6.50 14.42 -0.80
CA ARG A 163 7.86 14.79 -1.19
C ARG A 163 8.88 14.49 -0.10
N ASP A 164 8.60 14.94 1.13
CA ASP A 164 9.48 14.64 2.27
C ASP A 164 9.56 13.14 2.55
N PHE A 165 8.48 12.41 2.27
CA PHE A 165 8.48 10.95 2.37
C PHE A 165 9.41 10.32 1.35
N LEU A 166 9.34 10.73 0.07
CA LEU A 166 10.23 10.23 -0.98
C LEU A 166 11.68 10.62 -0.72
N ASP A 167 11.95 11.86 -0.32
CA ASP A 167 13.30 12.29 0.07
C ASP A 167 13.87 11.44 1.22
N ALA A 168 13.05 11.13 2.22
CA ALA A 168 13.43 10.27 3.33
C ALA A 168 13.66 8.82 2.88
N LEU A 169 12.81 8.30 1.99
CA LEU A 169 12.91 6.96 1.41
C LEU A 169 14.23 6.81 0.66
N TRP A 170 14.45 7.65 -0.35
CA TRP A 170 15.64 7.62 -1.19
C TRP A 170 16.91 8.01 -0.43
N GLY A 171 16.79 8.79 0.65
CA GLY A 171 17.87 9.06 1.61
C GLY A 171 18.20 7.90 2.56
N GLY A 172 17.52 6.75 2.41
CA GLY A 172 17.80 5.53 3.18
C GLY A 172 17.27 5.55 4.62
N LYS A 173 16.39 6.47 4.98
CA LYS A 173 15.87 6.61 6.35
C LYS A 173 15.05 5.40 6.82
N PHE A 174 14.49 4.64 5.90
CA PHE A 174 13.65 3.47 6.17
C PHE A 174 14.36 2.15 5.86
N LYS A 175 15.67 2.15 5.77
CA LYS A 175 16.49 0.96 5.65
C LYS A 175 16.66 0.26 7.01
N ALA A 176 16.72 -1.09 7.01
CA ALA A 176 16.90 -1.91 8.21
C ALA A 176 18.19 -1.62 8.98
#